data_f52de1b5aa4ee7f5076c0af182640d41
#
_entry.id   f52de1b5aa4ee7f5076c0af182640d41
#
_cell.length_a   1.000
_cell.length_b   1.000
_cell.length_c   1.000
_cell.angle_alpha   90.00
_cell.angle_beta   90.00
_cell.angle_gamma   90.00
#
_symmetry.space_group_name_H-M   'P 1'
#
loop_
_entity.id
_entity.type
_entity.pdbx_description
1 polymer ?
#
loop_
_entity_poly.entity_id
_entity_poly.type
_entity_poly.pdbx_seq_one_letter_code
_entity_poly.pdbx_strand_id
1 'polypeptide(L)'
;MKRQEAFVNQKTMLKGGLHCHTTRSDGDGTPEEVIKLHKESGYDFLALTDHRFYNYKNFAEDVEMTIIPGMEFDNTFVRGNGFRTFHTVFIGPDDETNGYKQDEKLPSGDAVNQEGFQKYLDEAHEKNNLTIYCHPQWSSTPTRYFDKLKGNFAFEIWNSGCAIENDMDTDNGAYWDDLLGIGVKLFAVATDDGHAMYQHCKGWVMVNAENNVKDILSALEKGAFYSSCGPVIKDFYVEDGVAHIETSACEKIIFQCDKKPSRKFIAEDELLTGAKLDLKDDYDYIRVTVIDKEGRRAWTNPIFIK
;
A
#
# COMPACT_ATOMS: atom_id res chain seq x y z
N MET A 1 -7.46 -16.16 24.67
CA MET A 1 -6.94 -14.78 24.35
C MET A 1 -8.08 -13.98 23.72
N LYS A 2 -8.13 -12.65 23.97
CA LYS A 2 -9.14 -11.80 23.32
C LYS A 2 -8.89 -11.81 21.81
N ARG A 3 -9.95 -11.82 20.99
CA ARG A 3 -9.87 -11.74 19.53
C ARG A 3 -9.12 -10.48 19.10
N GLN A 4 -8.10 -10.64 18.26
CA GLN A 4 -7.34 -9.58 17.60
C GLN A 4 -7.63 -9.66 16.10
N GLU A 5 -8.02 -8.55 15.49
CA GLU A 5 -8.40 -8.46 14.09
C GLU A 5 -7.41 -7.58 13.32
N ALA A 6 -7.06 -7.97 12.11
CA ALA A 6 -6.27 -7.12 11.21
C ALA A 6 -7.12 -5.96 10.67
N PHE A 7 -8.38 -6.25 10.39
CA PHE A 7 -9.41 -5.26 10.06
C PHE A 7 -10.77 -5.81 10.45
N VAL A 8 -11.64 -4.95 10.94
CA VAL A 8 -12.99 -5.35 11.36
C VAL A 8 -13.90 -5.21 10.16
N ASN A 9 -14.35 -6.32 9.57
CA ASN A 9 -15.30 -6.30 8.46
C ASN A 9 -16.73 -6.07 9.00
N GLN A 10 -16.98 -4.89 9.55
CA GLN A 10 -18.30 -4.51 10.08
C GLN A 10 -19.01 -3.46 9.24
N LYS A 11 -18.36 -2.91 8.21
CA LYS A 11 -18.88 -1.85 7.36
C LYS A 11 -18.60 -2.17 5.89
N THR A 12 -19.05 -1.31 5.03
CA THR A 12 -18.71 -1.36 3.61
C THR A 12 -17.21 -1.14 3.44
N MET A 13 -16.52 -2.13 2.87
CA MET A 13 -15.11 -1.99 2.51
C MET A 13 -15.01 -1.10 1.28
N LEU A 14 -14.25 -0.02 1.38
CA LEU A 14 -14.01 0.92 0.29
C LEU A 14 -12.80 0.49 -0.53
N LYS A 15 -12.95 0.45 -1.85
CA LYS A 15 -11.85 0.20 -2.79
C LYS A 15 -11.15 1.50 -3.16
N GLY A 16 -9.82 1.57 -3.01
CA GLY A 16 -9.08 2.79 -3.30
C GLY A 16 -7.72 2.61 -3.93
N GLY A 17 -7.34 3.60 -4.75
CA GLY A 17 -6.01 3.76 -5.32
C GLY A 17 -5.21 4.82 -4.56
N LEU A 18 -3.96 4.49 -4.22
CA LEU A 18 -3.10 5.37 -3.41
C LEU A 18 -1.89 5.91 -4.17
N HIS A 19 -1.66 5.48 -5.41
CA HIS A 19 -0.52 5.90 -6.22
C HIS A 19 -0.87 5.83 -7.71
N CYS A 20 -0.92 6.98 -8.36
CA CYS A 20 -1.08 7.08 -9.82
C CYS A 20 -0.65 8.46 -10.33
N HIS A 21 -0.28 8.51 -11.61
CA HIS A 21 0.19 9.71 -12.31
C HIS A 21 -0.78 10.15 -13.38
N THR A 22 -0.73 11.44 -13.70
CA THR A 22 -1.54 12.07 -14.74
C THR A 22 -0.67 12.99 -15.60
N THR A 23 -1.27 13.63 -16.60
CA THR A 23 -0.58 14.67 -17.43
C THR A 23 -0.11 15.88 -16.62
N ARG A 24 -0.33 15.93 -15.31
CA ARG A 24 0.21 16.98 -14.43
C ARG A 24 1.69 16.72 -14.07
N SER A 25 2.14 15.48 -14.16
CA SER A 25 3.57 15.11 -14.12
C SER A 25 3.98 14.42 -15.42
N ASP A 26 3.94 13.12 -15.47
CA ASP A 26 4.46 12.29 -16.54
C ASP A 26 3.56 11.10 -16.91
N GLY A 27 2.31 11.11 -16.45
CA GLY A 27 1.29 10.15 -16.90
C GLY A 27 0.66 10.56 -18.23
N ASP A 28 0.12 9.60 -18.97
CA ASP A 28 -0.51 9.79 -20.27
C ASP A 28 -1.95 10.32 -20.19
N GLY A 29 -2.68 9.92 -19.13
CA GLY A 29 -4.08 10.31 -18.92
C GLY A 29 -4.22 11.65 -18.23
N THR A 30 -5.22 12.45 -18.62
CA THR A 30 -5.60 13.64 -17.86
C THR A 30 -6.15 13.24 -16.49
N PRO A 31 -6.09 14.12 -15.48
CA PRO A 31 -6.69 13.84 -14.17
C PRO A 31 -8.17 13.41 -14.28
N GLU A 32 -8.93 14.02 -15.17
CA GLU A 32 -10.33 13.67 -15.41
C GLU A 32 -10.49 12.23 -15.96
N GLU A 33 -9.69 11.84 -16.95
CA GLU A 33 -9.71 10.52 -17.56
C GLU A 33 -9.32 9.44 -16.54
N VAL A 34 -8.29 9.69 -15.73
CA VAL A 34 -7.83 8.76 -14.69
C VAL A 34 -8.90 8.58 -13.61
N ILE A 35 -9.56 9.65 -13.14
CA ILE A 35 -10.65 9.57 -12.17
C ILE A 35 -11.82 8.76 -12.73
N LYS A 36 -12.24 9.03 -13.99
CA LYS A 36 -13.34 8.31 -14.65
C LYS A 36 -13.03 6.82 -14.79
N LEU A 37 -11.82 6.47 -15.21
CA LEU A 37 -11.37 5.08 -15.34
C LEU A 37 -11.44 4.33 -14.01
N HIS A 38 -10.98 4.95 -12.91
CA HIS A 38 -11.04 4.34 -11.57
C HIS A 38 -12.48 4.19 -11.11
N LYS A 39 -13.34 5.18 -11.33
CA LYS A 39 -14.78 5.09 -10.99
C LYS A 39 -15.47 3.95 -11.72
N GLU A 40 -15.25 3.84 -13.02
CA GLU A 40 -15.78 2.76 -13.86
C GLU A 40 -15.26 1.38 -13.43
N SER A 41 -14.06 1.34 -12.84
CA SER A 41 -13.44 0.14 -12.26
C SER A 41 -13.87 -0.15 -10.82
N GLY A 42 -14.86 0.59 -10.31
CA GLY A 42 -15.47 0.36 -8.99
C GLY A 42 -14.66 0.88 -7.81
N TYR A 43 -13.82 1.91 -8.01
CA TYR A 43 -13.13 2.59 -6.92
C TYR A 43 -14.04 3.59 -6.23
N ASP A 44 -13.93 3.69 -4.91
CA ASP A 44 -14.65 4.62 -4.05
C ASP A 44 -13.84 5.88 -3.76
N PHE A 45 -12.51 5.74 -3.72
CA PHE A 45 -11.59 6.85 -3.50
C PHE A 45 -10.29 6.69 -4.29
N LEU A 46 -9.60 7.81 -4.52
CA LEU A 46 -8.36 7.88 -5.30
C LEU A 46 -7.46 8.99 -4.79
N ALA A 47 -6.15 8.73 -4.68
CA ALA A 47 -5.13 9.74 -4.58
C ALA A 47 -4.45 9.94 -5.94
N LEU A 48 -4.53 11.15 -6.51
CA LEU A 48 -3.71 11.54 -7.65
C LEU A 48 -2.37 12.03 -7.10
N THR A 49 -1.32 11.28 -7.37
CA THR A 49 -0.02 11.47 -6.72
C THR A 49 1.07 11.86 -7.72
N ASP A 50 0.73 12.78 -8.60
CA ASP A 50 1.66 13.36 -9.55
C ASP A 50 2.97 13.83 -8.88
N HIS A 51 4.12 13.66 -9.53
CA HIS A 51 5.43 13.96 -8.99
C HIS A 51 5.53 15.38 -8.43
N ARG A 52 5.62 15.47 -7.09
CA ARG A 52 5.82 16.72 -6.33
C ARG A 52 4.71 17.76 -6.46
N PHE A 53 3.54 17.40 -7.05
CA PHE A 53 2.37 18.24 -7.11
C PHE A 53 1.29 17.73 -6.16
N TYR A 54 1.06 18.44 -5.07
CA TYR A 54 0.00 18.08 -4.14
C TYR A 54 -1.37 18.37 -4.75
N ASN A 55 -2.27 17.39 -4.68
CA ASN A 55 -3.60 17.50 -5.22
C ASN A 55 -4.65 16.96 -4.27
N TYR A 56 -5.74 17.73 -4.08
CA TYR A 56 -6.97 17.26 -3.44
C TYR A 56 -8.24 17.60 -4.24
N LYS A 57 -8.07 18.17 -5.44
CA LYS A 57 -9.19 18.53 -6.30
C LYS A 57 -9.70 17.31 -7.06
N ASN A 58 -11.04 17.15 -7.11
CA ASN A 58 -11.69 16.29 -8.08
C ASN A 58 -11.80 17.03 -9.42
N PHE A 59 -11.05 16.59 -10.42
CA PHE A 59 -11.05 17.15 -11.77
C PHE A 59 -12.20 16.64 -12.65
N ALA A 60 -12.90 15.58 -12.23
CA ALA A 60 -14.08 15.05 -12.90
C ALA A 60 -15.33 15.45 -12.09
N GLU A 61 -15.77 16.71 -12.22
CA GLU A 61 -16.84 17.29 -11.41
C GLU A 61 -18.19 16.55 -11.52
N ASP A 62 -18.38 15.80 -12.62
CA ASP A 62 -19.55 14.95 -12.88
C ASP A 62 -19.44 13.56 -12.24
N VAL A 63 -18.31 13.24 -11.60
CA VAL A 63 -18.02 11.93 -10.99
C VAL A 63 -17.92 12.07 -9.47
N GLU A 64 -18.80 11.37 -8.75
CA GLU A 64 -18.70 11.25 -7.31
C GLU A 64 -17.54 10.31 -6.92
N MET A 65 -16.39 10.88 -6.60
CA MET A 65 -15.17 10.21 -6.17
C MET A 65 -14.56 10.98 -4.99
N THR A 66 -14.25 10.27 -3.90
CA THR A 66 -13.46 10.87 -2.81
C THR A 66 -12.00 10.97 -3.25
N ILE A 67 -11.48 12.18 -3.36
CA ILE A 67 -10.07 12.41 -3.66
C ILE A 67 -9.31 12.55 -2.35
N ILE A 68 -8.38 11.63 -2.14
CA ILE A 68 -7.43 11.71 -1.02
C ILE A 68 -6.32 12.69 -1.42
N PRO A 69 -6.09 13.76 -0.65
CA PRO A 69 -5.00 14.68 -0.94
C PRO A 69 -3.65 13.98 -0.94
N GLY A 70 -2.81 14.24 -1.95
CA GLY A 70 -1.52 13.57 -2.02
C GLY A 70 -0.63 14.02 -3.17
N MET A 71 0.60 13.51 -3.15
CA MET A 71 1.63 13.60 -4.20
C MET A 71 2.64 12.47 -4.03
N GLU A 72 3.40 12.15 -5.07
CA GLU A 72 4.63 11.40 -4.93
C GLU A 72 5.82 12.34 -4.83
N PHE A 73 6.62 12.20 -3.77
CA PHE A 73 7.87 12.91 -3.59
C PHE A 73 9.04 12.04 -4.04
N ASP A 74 9.84 12.56 -4.97
CA ASP A 74 10.98 11.85 -5.54
C ASP A 74 12.32 12.45 -5.09
N ASN A 75 13.26 11.57 -4.83
CA ASN A 75 14.65 11.90 -4.53
C ASN A 75 15.58 10.88 -5.18
N THR A 76 16.41 11.31 -6.09
CA THR A 76 17.42 10.47 -6.74
C THR A 76 18.80 10.97 -6.43
N PHE A 77 19.67 10.08 -5.92
CA PHE A 77 21.08 10.41 -5.70
C PHE A 77 22.01 9.48 -6.49
N VAL A 78 23.13 10.01 -6.90
CA VAL A 78 24.17 9.27 -7.60
C VAL A 78 25.19 8.72 -6.59
N ARG A 79 25.45 7.40 -6.63
CA ARG A 79 26.46 6.76 -5.80
C ARG A 79 27.38 5.92 -6.68
N GLY A 80 28.61 6.35 -6.81
CA GLY A 80 29.56 5.72 -7.73
C GLY A 80 29.03 5.80 -9.18
N ASN A 81 28.84 4.64 -9.82
CA ASN A 81 28.31 4.54 -11.18
C ASN A 81 26.81 4.21 -11.21
N GLY A 82 26.11 4.29 -10.08
CA GLY A 82 24.69 3.93 -9.98
C GLY A 82 23.84 5.00 -9.32
N PHE A 83 22.53 4.92 -9.55
CA PHE A 83 21.54 5.75 -8.92
C PHE A 83 20.89 5.01 -7.75
N ARG A 84 20.46 5.77 -6.74
CA ARG A 84 19.52 5.31 -5.72
C ARG A 84 18.34 6.26 -5.73
N THR A 85 17.16 5.68 -5.86
CA THR A 85 15.92 6.43 -5.92
C THR A 85 15.11 6.13 -4.66
N PHE A 86 14.75 7.18 -3.94
CA PHE A 86 13.80 7.13 -2.85
C PHE A 86 12.55 7.87 -3.29
N HIS A 87 11.49 7.13 -3.56
CA HIS A 87 10.19 7.71 -3.80
C HIS A 87 9.27 7.43 -2.62
N THR A 88 8.44 8.38 -2.29
CA THR A 88 7.49 8.26 -1.19
C THR A 88 6.21 8.99 -1.55
N VAL A 89 5.10 8.27 -1.52
CA VAL A 89 3.79 8.90 -1.62
C VAL A 89 3.46 9.55 -0.28
N PHE A 90 3.06 10.82 -0.34
CA PHE A 90 2.46 11.58 0.76
C PHE A 90 0.96 11.62 0.54
N ILE A 91 0.18 11.20 1.52
CA ILE A 91 -1.28 11.35 1.54
C ILE A 91 -1.70 11.98 2.86
N GLY A 92 -2.57 12.95 2.82
CA GLY A 92 -2.92 13.68 4.04
C GLY A 92 -4.20 14.51 3.89
N PRO A 93 -4.38 15.50 4.76
CA PRO A 93 -5.47 16.45 4.64
C PRO A 93 -5.15 17.55 3.63
N ASP A 94 -6.14 18.38 3.36
CA ASP A 94 -5.99 19.66 2.66
C ASP A 94 -5.29 20.72 3.55
N ASP A 95 -5.06 21.91 2.99
CA ASP A 95 -4.42 23.02 3.71
C ASP A 95 -5.30 23.67 4.78
N GLU A 96 -6.61 23.47 4.76
CA GLU A 96 -7.51 23.91 5.84
C GLU A 96 -7.24 23.15 7.14
N THR A 97 -6.76 21.92 7.03
CA THR A 97 -6.38 21.04 8.15
C THR A 97 -4.87 20.83 8.30
N ASN A 98 -4.09 21.85 7.94
CA ASN A 98 -2.62 21.85 8.01
C ASN A 98 -1.92 20.86 7.05
N GLY A 99 -2.54 20.50 5.93
CA GLY A 99 -1.88 19.79 4.83
C GLY A 99 -1.10 20.74 3.92
N TYR A 100 -0.65 20.21 2.78
CA TYR A 100 -0.12 21.04 1.70
C TYR A 100 -1.26 21.71 0.93
N LYS A 101 -0.95 22.80 0.21
CA LYS A 101 -1.95 23.49 -0.61
C LYS A 101 -2.21 22.76 -1.91
N GLN A 102 -3.42 22.98 -2.46
CA GLN A 102 -3.71 22.57 -3.84
C GLN A 102 -2.67 23.15 -4.79
N ASP A 103 -2.12 22.29 -5.67
CA ASP A 103 -1.09 22.64 -6.64
C ASP A 103 0.25 23.09 -6.03
N GLU A 104 0.47 22.86 -4.73
CA GLU A 104 1.77 23.09 -4.12
C GLU A 104 2.81 22.16 -4.77
N LYS A 105 3.87 22.76 -5.31
CA LYS A 105 4.95 22.05 -5.95
C LYS A 105 6.20 22.06 -5.08
N LEU A 106 6.65 20.87 -4.68
CA LEU A 106 7.91 20.71 -3.96
C LEU A 106 9.09 20.57 -4.95
N PRO A 107 10.29 21.03 -4.57
CA PRO A 107 11.51 20.72 -5.31
C PRO A 107 11.83 19.22 -5.19
N SER A 108 12.56 18.66 -6.13
CA SER A 108 13.10 17.30 -6.00
C SER A 108 14.02 17.19 -4.78
N GLY A 109 14.03 16.05 -4.11
CA GLY A 109 14.90 15.81 -2.97
C GLY A 109 16.38 15.78 -3.35
N ASP A 110 17.24 16.16 -2.41
CA ASP A 110 18.70 16.21 -2.56
C ASP A 110 19.43 15.27 -1.57
N ALA A 111 18.69 14.40 -0.89
CA ALA A 111 19.28 13.46 0.07
C ALA A 111 20.19 12.44 -0.63
N VAL A 112 21.31 12.12 0.02
CA VAL A 112 22.28 11.14 -0.47
C VAL A 112 22.27 9.81 0.30
N ASN A 113 21.45 9.73 1.34
CA ASN A 113 21.25 8.55 2.19
C ASN A 113 19.92 8.64 2.94
N GLN A 114 19.55 7.58 3.66
CA GLN A 114 18.29 7.54 4.40
C GLN A 114 18.21 8.56 5.54
N GLU A 115 19.31 8.85 6.21
CA GLU A 115 19.35 9.87 7.28
C GLU A 115 19.04 11.27 6.74
N GLY A 116 19.58 11.61 5.56
CA GLY A 116 19.26 12.86 4.87
C GLY A 116 17.84 12.88 4.30
N PHE A 117 17.30 11.71 3.89
CA PHE A 117 15.94 11.61 3.37
C PHE A 117 14.89 11.76 4.48
N GLN A 118 15.20 11.38 5.72
CA GLN A 118 14.27 11.47 6.86
C GLN A 118 13.69 12.88 7.03
N LYS A 119 14.43 13.93 6.71
CA LYS A 119 13.93 15.32 6.83
C LYS A 119 12.67 15.57 6.01
N TYR A 120 12.56 14.97 4.81
CA TYR A 120 11.38 15.12 3.95
C TYR A 120 10.17 14.38 4.50
N LEU A 121 10.41 13.23 5.14
CA LEU A 121 9.34 12.51 5.86
C LEU A 121 8.87 13.32 7.08
N ASP A 122 9.81 13.89 7.84
CA ASP A 122 9.49 14.71 9.01
C ASP A 122 8.66 15.94 8.59
N GLU A 123 9.05 16.63 7.51
CA GLU A 123 8.30 17.75 6.93
C GLU A 123 6.88 17.33 6.48
N ALA A 124 6.74 16.17 5.84
CA ALA A 124 5.44 15.64 5.45
C ALA A 124 4.56 15.33 6.68
N HIS A 125 5.14 14.74 7.73
CA HIS A 125 4.44 14.47 8.98
C HIS A 125 4.02 15.74 9.72
N GLU A 126 4.84 16.80 9.71
CA GLU A 126 4.46 18.12 10.25
C GLU A 126 3.27 18.73 9.50
N LYS A 127 3.05 18.30 8.26
CA LYS A 127 1.88 18.63 7.42
C LYS A 127 0.76 17.59 7.53
N ASN A 128 0.75 16.77 8.59
CA ASN A 128 -0.23 15.70 8.84
C ASN A 128 -0.36 14.66 7.72
N ASN A 129 0.67 14.48 6.89
CA ASN A 129 0.64 13.45 5.87
C ASN A 129 1.12 12.10 6.41
N LEU A 130 0.45 11.04 5.99
CA LEU A 130 0.95 9.67 6.05
C LEU A 130 1.92 9.45 4.89
N THR A 131 2.94 8.62 5.07
CA THR A 131 3.96 8.37 4.05
C THR A 131 4.04 6.89 3.69
N ILE A 132 4.14 6.59 2.38
CA ILE A 132 4.26 5.25 1.82
C ILE A 132 5.58 5.17 1.06
N TYR A 133 6.49 4.28 1.46
CA TYR A 133 7.73 4.06 0.72
C TYR A 133 7.45 3.25 -0.56
N CYS A 134 7.86 3.79 -1.72
CA CYS A 134 7.46 3.27 -3.03
C CYS A 134 8.45 2.26 -3.60
N HIS A 135 7.97 1.29 -4.36
CA HIS A 135 8.61 0.36 -5.30
C HIS A 135 10.09 0.01 -5.03
N PRO A 136 10.47 -0.54 -3.86
CA PRO A 136 11.88 -0.78 -3.49
C PRO A 136 12.60 -1.72 -4.46
N GLN A 137 11.92 -2.69 -5.04
CA GLN A 137 12.50 -3.62 -6.00
C GLN A 137 12.83 -2.92 -7.33
N TRP A 138 11.90 -2.13 -7.87
CA TRP A 138 12.14 -1.33 -9.08
C TRP A 138 13.30 -0.35 -8.89
N SER A 139 13.36 0.33 -7.74
CA SER A 139 14.43 1.24 -7.37
C SER A 139 15.77 0.56 -7.11
N SER A 140 15.83 -0.78 -7.18
CA SER A 140 17.01 -1.58 -6.82
C SER A 140 17.59 -1.20 -5.46
N THR A 141 16.71 -0.92 -4.48
CA THR A 141 17.09 -0.40 -3.16
C THR A 141 16.84 -1.47 -2.10
N PRO A 142 17.87 -2.23 -1.68
CA PRO A 142 17.79 -3.19 -0.59
C PRO A 142 17.37 -2.54 0.73
N THR A 143 16.71 -3.30 1.62
CA THR A 143 16.16 -2.82 2.90
C THR A 143 17.13 -2.00 3.74
N ARG A 144 18.42 -2.35 3.79
CA ARG A 144 19.46 -1.60 4.51
C ARG A 144 19.64 -0.13 4.11
N TYR A 145 19.00 0.31 3.02
CA TYR A 145 19.04 1.71 2.58
C TYR A 145 17.81 2.52 3.02
N PHE A 146 16.79 1.84 3.59
CA PHE A 146 15.58 2.50 4.09
C PHE A 146 15.04 1.93 5.41
N ASP A 147 15.73 0.95 6.00
CA ASP A 147 15.35 0.29 7.26
C ASP A 147 15.32 1.22 8.48
N LYS A 148 15.99 2.38 8.40
CA LYS A 148 16.04 3.38 9.47
C LYS A 148 15.09 4.56 9.26
N LEU A 149 14.38 4.60 8.14
CA LEU A 149 13.34 5.62 7.92
C LEU A 149 12.20 5.41 8.93
N LYS A 150 11.74 6.51 9.51
CA LYS A 150 10.72 6.50 10.56
C LYS A 150 9.47 7.22 10.08
N GLY A 151 8.31 6.74 10.56
CA GLY A 151 7.03 7.39 10.32
C GLY A 151 6.32 6.93 9.06
N ASN A 152 6.94 6.14 8.17
CA ASN A 152 6.18 5.49 7.12
C ASN A 152 5.13 4.57 7.76
N PHE A 153 3.85 4.76 7.40
CA PHE A 153 2.80 3.86 7.87
C PHE A 153 2.76 2.57 7.05
N ALA A 154 3.18 2.66 5.77
CA ALA A 154 3.21 1.54 4.85
C ALA A 154 4.37 1.65 3.83
N PHE A 155 4.58 0.56 3.11
CA PHE A 155 5.38 0.54 1.89
C PHE A 155 4.60 -0.22 0.79
N GLU A 156 5.03 -0.10 -0.45
CA GLU A 156 4.41 -0.82 -1.55
C GLU A 156 4.85 -2.28 -1.59
N ILE A 157 3.94 -3.19 -1.23
CA ILE A 157 4.16 -4.62 -1.43
C ILE A 157 4.01 -5.02 -2.89
N TRP A 158 3.16 -4.31 -3.62
CA TRP A 158 2.92 -4.48 -5.04
C TRP A 158 2.79 -3.13 -5.72
N ASN A 159 3.41 -3.02 -6.90
CA ASN A 159 3.32 -1.86 -7.79
C ASN A 159 3.09 -2.35 -9.21
N SER A 160 1.89 -2.12 -9.75
CA SER A 160 1.46 -2.69 -11.02
C SER A 160 2.16 -2.06 -12.23
N GLY A 161 2.41 -0.75 -12.19
CA GLY A 161 3.12 -0.02 -13.23
C GLY A 161 4.54 -0.57 -13.40
N CYS A 162 5.27 -0.68 -12.30
CA CYS A 162 6.61 -1.27 -12.30
C CYS A 162 6.61 -2.73 -12.77
N ALA A 163 5.60 -3.54 -12.40
CA ALA A 163 5.49 -4.92 -12.85
C ALA A 163 5.30 -5.03 -14.37
N ILE A 164 4.42 -4.19 -14.92
CA ILE A 164 4.09 -4.18 -16.35
C ILE A 164 5.25 -3.61 -17.16
N GLU A 165 5.84 -2.50 -16.72
CA GLU A 165 6.93 -1.84 -17.43
C GLU A 165 8.18 -2.71 -17.56
N ASN A 166 8.49 -3.46 -16.50
CA ASN A 166 9.72 -4.26 -16.45
C ASN A 166 9.50 -5.75 -16.73
N ASP A 167 8.25 -6.17 -17.01
CA ASP A 167 7.88 -7.59 -17.17
C ASP A 167 8.39 -8.45 -15.99
N MET A 168 8.17 -7.96 -14.77
CA MET A 168 8.68 -8.59 -13.55
C MET A 168 7.62 -8.71 -12.47
N ASP A 169 7.81 -9.68 -11.59
CA ASP A 169 7.03 -9.82 -10.36
C ASP A 169 7.54 -8.82 -9.31
N THR A 170 6.73 -7.82 -8.98
CA THR A 170 7.06 -6.80 -7.99
C THR A 170 6.45 -7.08 -6.61
N ASP A 171 6.24 -8.35 -6.25
CA ASP A 171 5.88 -8.74 -4.88
C ASP A 171 7.06 -8.49 -3.94
N ASN A 172 6.98 -7.41 -3.19
CA ASN A 172 7.98 -6.99 -2.22
C ASN A 172 7.82 -7.69 -0.85
N GLY A 173 7.12 -8.81 -0.78
CA GLY A 173 6.87 -9.55 0.47
C GLY A 173 8.15 -9.92 1.25
N ALA A 174 9.25 -10.22 0.55
CA ALA A 174 10.52 -10.49 1.18
C ALA A 174 11.13 -9.24 1.87
N TYR A 175 10.99 -8.06 1.27
CA TYR A 175 11.39 -6.79 1.90
C TYR A 175 10.54 -6.49 3.14
N TRP A 176 9.24 -6.80 3.07
CA TRP A 176 8.36 -6.60 4.21
C TRP A 176 8.72 -7.51 5.38
N ASP A 177 8.91 -8.79 5.13
CA ASP A 177 9.30 -9.76 6.16
C ASP A 177 10.66 -9.43 6.78
N ASP A 178 11.62 -8.90 5.99
CA ASP A 178 12.90 -8.41 6.47
C ASP A 178 12.73 -7.22 7.44
N LEU A 179 11.91 -6.22 7.08
CA LEU A 179 11.60 -5.07 7.95
C LEU A 179 10.84 -5.49 9.22
N LEU A 180 9.80 -6.31 9.08
CA LEU A 180 9.04 -6.82 10.22
C LEU A 180 9.92 -7.64 11.17
N GLY A 181 10.84 -8.46 10.59
CA GLY A 181 11.77 -9.31 11.33
C GLY A 181 12.80 -8.55 12.16
N ILE A 182 13.14 -7.31 11.77
CA ILE A 182 13.99 -6.41 12.57
C ILE A 182 13.20 -5.46 13.47
N GLY A 183 11.86 -5.64 13.57
CA GLY A 183 10.99 -4.90 14.47
C GLY A 183 10.42 -3.58 13.91
N VAL A 184 10.59 -3.32 12.62
CA VAL A 184 9.94 -2.17 11.95
C VAL A 184 8.48 -2.49 11.73
N LYS A 185 7.60 -1.85 12.48
CA LYS A 185 6.14 -2.04 12.38
C LYS A 185 5.58 -1.11 11.32
N LEU A 186 5.26 -1.65 10.14
CA LEU A 186 4.59 -0.93 9.06
C LEU A 186 3.62 -1.86 8.32
N PHE A 187 2.66 -1.25 7.64
CA PHE A 187 1.69 -1.94 6.79
C PHE A 187 2.20 -2.03 5.35
N ALA A 188 1.40 -2.62 4.47
CA ALA A 188 1.75 -2.73 3.07
C ALA A 188 0.56 -2.44 2.16
N VAL A 189 0.79 -1.65 1.12
CA VAL A 189 -0.22 -1.27 0.13
C VAL A 189 0.09 -1.88 -1.23
N ALA A 190 -0.96 -2.26 -1.97
CA ALA A 190 -0.87 -2.53 -3.39
C ALA A 190 -1.33 -1.29 -4.15
N THR A 191 -0.56 -0.90 -5.15
CA THR A 191 -0.77 0.33 -5.90
C THR A 191 -0.58 0.10 -7.39
N ASP A 192 -0.95 1.09 -8.18
CA ASP A 192 -0.72 1.04 -9.62
C ASP A 192 0.56 1.77 -10.02
N ASP A 193 0.84 2.95 -9.48
CA ASP A 193 1.91 3.82 -9.99
C ASP A 193 1.79 3.96 -11.52
N GLY A 194 0.54 4.06 -11.97
CA GLY A 194 0.20 3.99 -13.39
C GLY A 194 0.57 5.29 -14.09
N HIS A 195 1.38 5.19 -15.14
CA HIS A 195 1.74 6.28 -16.03
C HIS A 195 0.94 6.18 -17.35
N ALA A 196 0.86 4.99 -17.93
CA ALA A 196 -0.01 4.74 -19.08
C ALA A 196 -1.40 4.24 -18.63
N MET A 197 -2.45 4.58 -19.37
CA MET A 197 -3.84 4.27 -19.00
C MET A 197 -4.09 2.77 -18.73
N TYR A 198 -3.38 1.86 -19.42
CA TYR A 198 -3.52 0.42 -19.23
C TYR A 198 -2.84 -0.13 -17.96
N GLN A 199 -2.02 0.67 -17.28
CA GLN A 199 -1.35 0.31 -16.03
C GLN A 199 -2.26 0.50 -14.82
N HIS A 200 -3.28 1.37 -14.92
CA HIS A 200 -4.22 1.66 -13.82
C HIS A 200 -5.18 0.51 -13.51
N CYS A 201 -5.75 0.53 -12.33
CA CYS A 201 -6.81 -0.37 -11.84
C CYS A 201 -6.36 -1.86 -11.73
N LYS A 202 -5.10 -2.10 -11.41
CA LYS A 202 -4.50 -3.44 -11.24
C LYS A 202 -4.14 -3.76 -9.79
N GLY A 203 -3.82 -2.73 -8.98
CA GLY A 203 -3.52 -2.85 -7.56
C GLY A 203 -4.32 -1.85 -6.74
N TRP A 204 -4.85 -2.26 -5.58
CA TRP A 204 -5.69 -1.41 -4.73
C TRP A 204 -5.62 -1.81 -3.26
N VAL A 205 -6.11 -0.91 -2.41
CA VAL A 205 -6.42 -1.23 -1.01
C VAL A 205 -7.93 -1.35 -0.82
N MET A 206 -8.34 -2.22 0.10
CA MET A 206 -9.71 -2.33 0.60
C MET A 206 -9.74 -1.82 2.03
N VAL A 207 -10.38 -0.69 2.27
CA VAL A 207 -10.32 0.05 3.53
C VAL A 207 -11.65 0.00 4.27
N ASN A 208 -11.63 -0.31 5.56
CA ASN A 208 -12.80 -0.29 6.43
C ASN A 208 -13.01 1.10 7.03
N ALA A 209 -13.73 1.96 6.32
CA ALA A 209 -13.97 3.34 6.71
C ALA A 209 -15.33 3.86 6.18
N GLU A 210 -15.78 5.00 6.71
CA GLU A 210 -16.76 5.83 6.02
C GLU A 210 -16.08 6.53 4.82
N ASN A 211 -16.83 6.76 3.74
CA ASN A 211 -16.27 7.33 2.51
C ASN A 211 -16.06 8.85 2.62
N ASN A 212 -15.06 9.23 3.40
CA ASN A 212 -14.55 10.60 3.49
C ASN A 212 -13.04 10.57 3.81
N VAL A 213 -12.34 11.62 3.47
CA VAL A 213 -10.87 11.74 3.61
C VAL A 213 -10.39 11.42 5.02
N LYS A 214 -11.02 12.03 6.04
CA LYS A 214 -10.60 11.87 7.45
C LYS A 214 -10.69 10.43 7.94
N ASP A 215 -11.81 9.76 7.67
CA ASP A 215 -12.02 8.41 8.16
C ASP A 215 -11.16 7.39 7.38
N ILE A 216 -10.96 7.61 6.07
CA ILE A 216 -10.06 6.81 5.24
C ILE A 216 -8.62 6.93 5.74
N LEU A 217 -8.08 8.14 5.94
CA LEU A 217 -6.73 8.36 6.47
C LEU A 217 -6.57 7.73 7.85
N SER A 218 -7.56 7.89 8.75
CA SER A 218 -7.53 7.27 10.08
C SER A 218 -7.54 5.74 10.03
N ALA A 219 -8.26 5.13 9.08
CA ALA A 219 -8.29 3.69 8.89
C ALA A 219 -6.96 3.17 8.32
N LEU A 220 -6.38 3.88 7.36
CA LEU A 220 -5.06 3.57 6.79
C LEU A 220 -3.97 3.60 7.86
N GLU A 221 -3.90 4.68 8.67
CA GLU A 221 -2.94 4.83 9.76
C GLU A 221 -3.02 3.68 10.78
N LYS A 222 -4.22 3.16 11.02
CA LYS A 222 -4.47 2.06 11.97
C LYS A 222 -4.30 0.66 11.36
N GLY A 223 -4.04 0.56 10.05
CA GLY A 223 -3.96 -0.71 9.36
C GLY A 223 -5.31 -1.40 9.13
N ALA A 224 -6.43 -0.68 9.24
CA ALA A 224 -7.78 -1.22 9.05
C ALA A 224 -8.10 -1.42 7.55
N PHE A 225 -7.22 -2.13 6.85
CA PHE A 225 -7.32 -2.41 5.42
C PHE A 225 -6.55 -3.68 5.05
N TYR A 226 -6.78 -4.17 3.83
CA TYR A 226 -5.93 -5.15 3.16
C TYR A 226 -5.62 -4.69 1.74
N SER A 227 -4.58 -5.28 1.13
CA SER A 227 -4.13 -4.97 -0.22
C SER A 227 -4.47 -6.09 -1.19
N SER A 228 -4.79 -5.77 -2.45
CA SER A 228 -5.18 -6.77 -3.42
C SER A 228 -4.88 -6.36 -4.87
N CYS A 229 -4.63 -7.38 -5.69
CA CYS A 229 -4.62 -7.33 -7.15
C CYS A 229 -5.72 -8.24 -7.77
N GLY A 230 -6.63 -8.82 -6.94
CA GLY A 230 -7.70 -9.71 -7.40
C GLY A 230 -8.50 -10.36 -6.27
N PRO A 231 -7.90 -11.23 -5.44
CA PRO A 231 -8.62 -11.93 -4.38
C PRO A 231 -9.26 -11.01 -3.35
N VAL A 232 -10.40 -11.44 -2.79
CA VAL A 232 -11.06 -10.76 -1.68
C VAL A 232 -10.68 -11.45 -0.38
N ILE A 233 -10.24 -10.67 0.61
CA ILE A 233 -10.09 -11.12 1.99
C ILE A 233 -11.34 -10.66 2.75
N LYS A 234 -12.11 -11.61 3.28
CA LYS A 234 -13.36 -11.34 3.99
C LYS A 234 -13.15 -11.06 5.46
N ASP A 235 -12.24 -11.82 6.09
CA ASP A 235 -11.89 -11.67 7.49
C ASP A 235 -10.49 -12.25 7.77
N PHE A 236 -9.76 -11.63 8.71
CA PHE A 236 -8.51 -12.14 9.23
C PHE A 236 -8.35 -11.75 10.69
N TYR A 237 -8.25 -12.75 11.57
CA TYR A 237 -8.14 -12.54 13.01
C TYR A 237 -7.38 -13.66 13.71
N VAL A 238 -6.92 -13.37 14.93
CA VAL A 238 -6.34 -14.34 15.87
C VAL A 238 -7.24 -14.43 17.07
N GLU A 239 -7.68 -15.61 17.42
CA GLU A 239 -8.48 -15.91 18.60
C GLU A 239 -8.01 -17.21 19.26
N ASP A 240 -7.84 -17.20 20.57
CA ASP A 240 -7.41 -18.36 21.37
C ASP A 240 -6.15 -19.09 20.82
N GLY A 241 -5.20 -18.33 20.26
CA GLY A 241 -3.97 -18.86 19.72
C GLY A 241 -4.10 -19.48 18.33
N VAL A 242 -5.20 -19.25 17.65
CA VAL A 242 -5.44 -19.70 16.28
C VAL A 242 -5.61 -18.51 15.36
N ALA A 243 -4.86 -18.45 14.27
CA ALA A 243 -5.08 -17.49 13.18
C ALA A 243 -6.13 -18.04 12.21
N HIS A 244 -7.11 -17.23 11.90
CA HIS A 244 -8.24 -17.54 11.01
C HIS A 244 -8.25 -16.57 9.83
N ILE A 245 -8.47 -17.10 8.63
CA ILE A 245 -8.69 -16.29 7.43
C ILE A 245 -9.88 -16.81 6.63
N GLU A 246 -10.70 -15.88 6.12
CA GLU A 246 -11.76 -16.15 5.15
C GLU A 246 -11.55 -15.32 3.89
N THR A 247 -11.71 -15.94 2.71
CA THR A 247 -11.39 -15.33 1.43
C THR A 247 -12.46 -15.61 0.36
N SER A 248 -12.35 -14.95 -0.80
CA SER A 248 -12.91 -15.47 -2.03
C SER A 248 -12.24 -16.80 -2.40
N ALA A 249 -12.82 -17.55 -3.33
CA ALA A 249 -12.21 -18.79 -3.82
C ALA A 249 -10.78 -18.53 -4.34
N CYS A 250 -9.81 -19.30 -3.85
CA CYS A 250 -8.39 -19.11 -4.16
C CYS A 250 -7.65 -20.46 -4.25
N GLU A 251 -6.49 -20.45 -4.91
CA GLU A 251 -5.66 -21.63 -5.09
C GLU A 251 -4.72 -21.86 -3.89
N LYS A 252 -4.23 -20.76 -3.28
CA LYS A 252 -3.26 -20.87 -2.18
C LYS A 252 -3.56 -19.83 -1.09
N ILE A 253 -3.36 -20.27 0.16
CA ILE A 253 -3.34 -19.41 1.35
C ILE A 253 -2.01 -19.66 2.06
N ILE A 254 -1.25 -18.58 2.30
CA ILE A 254 0.09 -18.67 2.88
C ILE A 254 0.14 -17.79 4.13
N PHE A 255 0.31 -18.40 5.29
CA PHE A 255 0.60 -17.69 6.54
C PHE A 255 2.10 -17.45 6.68
N GLN A 256 2.50 -16.20 6.86
CA GLN A 256 3.88 -15.77 7.07
C GLN A 256 4.06 -15.21 8.49
N CYS A 257 5.23 -15.49 9.07
CA CYS A 257 5.62 -15.02 10.39
C CYS A 257 7.17 -14.89 10.46
N ASP A 258 7.67 -14.45 11.60
CA ASP A 258 9.11 -14.19 11.82
C ASP A 258 10.01 -15.42 12.06
N LYS A 259 9.47 -16.61 12.25
CA LYS A 259 10.27 -17.73 12.82
C LYS A 259 10.58 -18.89 11.90
N LYS A 260 9.80 -19.20 10.93
CA LYS A 260 9.96 -20.46 10.14
C LYS A 260 9.39 -20.27 8.75
N PRO A 261 9.66 -21.21 7.87
CA PRO A 261 8.99 -21.22 6.58
C PRO A 261 7.49 -21.03 6.75
N SER A 262 6.92 -20.23 5.88
CA SER A 262 5.49 -20.01 5.78
C SER A 262 4.70 -21.30 5.80
N ARG A 263 3.55 -21.30 6.43
CA ARG A 263 2.58 -22.39 6.33
C ARG A 263 1.66 -22.13 5.13
N LYS A 264 1.65 -23.04 4.17
CA LYS A 264 0.82 -22.95 2.97
C LYS A 264 -0.25 -24.01 2.94
N PHE A 265 -1.42 -23.60 2.50
CA PHE A 265 -2.55 -24.44 2.14
C PHE A 265 -2.73 -24.30 0.62
N ILE A 266 -2.84 -25.40 -0.09
CA ILE A 266 -2.96 -25.45 -1.55
C ILE A 266 -4.25 -26.21 -1.84
N ALA A 267 -5.07 -25.67 -2.74
CA ALA A 267 -6.26 -26.34 -3.25
C ALA A 267 -5.87 -27.63 -3.96
N GLU A 268 -6.64 -28.70 -3.72
CA GLU A 268 -6.49 -29.98 -4.41
C GLU A 268 -7.61 -30.14 -5.45
N ASP A 269 -8.78 -30.61 -5.05
CA ASP A 269 -9.93 -30.78 -5.95
C ASP A 269 -10.82 -29.54 -5.99
N GLU A 270 -10.95 -28.83 -4.86
CA GLU A 270 -11.79 -27.64 -4.73
C GLU A 270 -10.95 -26.44 -4.27
N LEU A 271 -11.32 -25.23 -4.73
CA LEU A 271 -10.67 -23.98 -4.30
C LEU A 271 -10.90 -23.72 -2.81
N LEU A 272 -9.88 -23.14 -2.17
CA LEU A 272 -9.96 -22.75 -0.77
C LEU A 272 -10.81 -21.47 -0.62
N THR A 273 -11.57 -21.39 0.46
CA THR A 273 -12.31 -20.19 0.86
C THR A 273 -11.91 -19.70 2.25
N GLY A 274 -10.90 -20.31 2.85
CA GLY A 274 -10.34 -19.97 4.15
C GLY A 274 -9.38 -21.02 4.65
N ALA A 275 -8.70 -20.70 5.73
CA ALA A 275 -7.77 -21.60 6.43
C ALA A 275 -7.62 -21.19 7.90
N LYS A 276 -7.08 -22.11 8.70
CA LYS A 276 -6.73 -21.88 10.10
C LYS A 276 -5.31 -22.36 10.37
N LEU A 277 -4.61 -21.65 11.27
CA LEU A 277 -3.27 -22.03 11.70
C LEU A 277 -3.15 -21.88 13.21
N ASP A 278 -2.82 -22.99 13.89
CA ASP A 278 -2.42 -22.94 15.31
C ASP A 278 -1.10 -22.19 15.45
N LEU A 279 -1.13 -21.10 16.22
CA LEU A 279 0.05 -20.28 16.45
C LEU A 279 0.92 -20.88 17.55
N LYS A 280 2.21 -20.67 17.43
CA LYS A 280 3.17 -20.95 18.49
C LYS A 280 3.40 -19.70 19.33
N ASP A 281 3.68 -19.90 20.61
CA ASP A 281 3.82 -18.83 21.59
C ASP A 281 4.95 -17.82 21.29
N ASP A 282 5.87 -18.15 20.37
CA ASP A 282 7.06 -17.38 20.08
C ASP A 282 6.98 -16.52 18.79
N TYR A 283 5.82 -16.44 18.14
CA TYR A 283 5.64 -15.56 16.97
C TYR A 283 5.53 -14.09 17.40
N ASP A 284 6.22 -13.21 16.65
CA ASP A 284 6.14 -11.76 16.85
C ASP A 284 4.98 -11.17 16.04
N TYR A 285 4.73 -11.71 14.83
CA TYR A 285 3.60 -11.34 13.98
C TYR A 285 3.09 -12.52 13.15
N ILE A 286 1.90 -12.35 12.62
CA ILE A 286 1.30 -13.23 11.61
C ILE A 286 0.60 -12.38 10.54
N ARG A 287 0.85 -12.68 9.26
CA ARG A 287 0.16 -12.11 8.11
C ARG A 287 -0.18 -13.20 7.09
N VAL A 288 -1.03 -12.88 6.12
CA VAL A 288 -1.47 -13.86 5.11
C VAL A 288 -1.32 -13.30 3.70
N THR A 289 -0.85 -14.14 2.78
CA THR A 289 -0.93 -13.92 1.34
C THR A 289 -1.91 -14.93 0.75
N VAL A 290 -2.87 -14.44 -0.03
CA VAL A 290 -3.86 -15.23 -0.77
C VAL A 290 -3.53 -15.16 -2.26
N ILE A 291 -3.58 -16.29 -2.96
CA ILE A 291 -3.28 -16.36 -4.39
C ILE A 291 -4.44 -17.07 -5.10
N ASP A 292 -5.05 -16.42 -6.08
CA ASP A 292 -6.10 -17.02 -6.90
C ASP A 292 -5.54 -17.89 -8.04
N LYS A 293 -6.43 -18.49 -8.82
CA LYS A 293 -6.07 -19.37 -9.93
C LYS A 293 -5.39 -18.66 -11.12
N GLU A 294 -5.56 -17.33 -11.21
CA GLU A 294 -4.86 -16.47 -12.17
C GLU A 294 -3.48 -16.02 -11.67
N GLY A 295 -3.08 -16.40 -10.45
CA GLY A 295 -1.83 -16.02 -9.82
C GLY A 295 -1.84 -14.63 -9.19
N ARG A 296 -3.00 -13.94 -9.19
CA ARG A 296 -3.15 -12.62 -8.56
C ARG A 296 -3.16 -12.77 -7.04
N ARG A 297 -2.70 -11.74 -6.35
CA ARG A 297 -2.46 -11.81 -4.91
C ARG A 297 -3.30 -10.82 -4.12
N ALA A 298 -3.56 -11.17 -2.87
CA ALA A 298 -4.01 -10.25 -1.83
C ALA A 298 -3.22 -10.50 -0.55
N TRP A 299 -3.01 -9.44 0.24
CA TRP A 299 -2.19 -9.47 1.44
C TRP A 299 -2.92 -8.83 2.61
N THR A 300 -2.97 -9.51 3.75
CA THR A 300 -3.43 -8.89 5.00
C THR A 300 -2.31 -8.05 5.61
N ASN A 301 -2.67 -7.01 6.34
CA ASN A 301 -1.73 -6.43 7.29
C ASN A 301 -1.38 -7.43 8.40
N PRO A 302 -0.21 -7.29 9.05
CA PRO A 302 0.20 -8.19 10.12
C PRO A 302 -0.64 -7.95 11.37
N ILE A 303 -0.98 -9.03 12.07
CA ILE A 303 -1.39 -8.99 13.47
C ILE A 303 -0.13 -9.19 14.30
N PHE A 304 0.25 -8.20 15.09
CA PHE A 304 1.37 -8.28 16.02
C PHE A 304 0.94 -9.03 17.27
N ILE A 305 1.66 -10.12 17.59
CA ILE A 305 1.35 -11.03 18.70
C ILE A 305 2.04 -10.58 19.99
N LYS A 306 3.22 -9.95 19.87
CA LYS A 306 4.02 -9.39 20.96
C LYS A 306 4.22 -7.90 20.84
#